data_291acb0f19e8854664a0d2651c49ddd2
#
_entry.id   291acb0f19e8854664a0d2651c49ddd2
#
_cell.length_a   1.000
_cell.length_b   1.000
_cell.length_c   1.000
_cell.angle_alpha   90.00
_cell.angle_beta   90.00
_cell.angle_gamma   90.00
#
_symmetry.space_group_name_H-M   'P 1'
#
loop_
_entity.id
_entity.type
_entity.pdbx_description
1 polymer ?
#
loop_
_entity_poly.entity_id
_entity_poly.type
_entity_poly.pdbx_seq_one_letter_code
_entity_poly.pdbx_strand_id
1 'polypeptide(L)'
;MLGLTSSGTVRLLDRLAESGYVERGQGADGRSVSVTLTEEGRLAAQRVTDARAAVLSGALAVLSPAEREVFERLAGKVLVGMMRGPGAVRWICRLCDISVCRGADGGCPAGNTASDRYLA
;
A
#
# COMPACT_ATOMS: atom_id res chain seq x y z
N MET A 1 -7.09 -5.15 -3.93
CA MET A 1 -8.18 -4.59 -4.77
C MET A 1 -8.50 -3.18 -4.32
N LEU A 2 -8.73 -2.22 -5.24
CA LEU A 2 -9.02 -0.82 -4.92
C LEU A 2 -10.48 -0.57 -4.50
N GLY A 3 -11.31 -1.60 -4.43
CA GLY A 3 -12.75 -1.48 -4.15
C GLY A 3 -13.53 -0.79 -5.28
N LEU A 4 -12.92 -0.69 -6.46
CA LEU A 4 -13.55 -0.09 -7.62
C LEU A 4 -14.30 -1.16 -8.43
N THR A 5 -15.40 -0.78 -9.06
CA THR A 5 -16.05 -1.57 -10.11
C THR A 5 -15.14 -1.66 -11.34
N SER A 6 -15.38 -2.62 -12.23
CA SER A 6 -14.63 -2.72 -13.49
C SER A 6 -14.68 -1.41 -14.29
N SER A 7 -15.85 -0.78 -14.39
CA SER A 7 -16.00 0.52 -15.06
C SER A 7 -15.28 1.66 -14.33
N GLY A 8 -15.26 1.63 -13.00
CA GLY A 8 -14.51 2.60 -12.19
C GLY A 8 -13.00 2.46 -12.38
N THR A 9 -12.50 1.23 -12.51
CA THR A 9 -11.10 0.95 -12.79
C THR A 9 -10.71 1.48 -14.18
N VAL A 10 -11.52 1.23 -15.21
CA VAL A 10 -11.25 1.74 -16.57
C VAL A 10 -11.17 3.26 -16.56
N ARG A 11 -12.16 3.96 -16.00
CA ARG A 11 -12.16 5.43 -15.93
C ARG A 11 -10.96 5.99 -15.17
N LEU A 12 -10.52 5.32 -14.10
CA LEU A 12 -9.32 5.74 -13.37
C LEU A 12 -8.08 5.60 -14.26
N LEU A 13 -7.94 4.49 -14.95
CA LEU A 13 -6.82 4.24 -15.86
C LEU A 13 -6.83 5.20 -17.06
N ASP A 14 -8.01 5.57 -17.58
CA ASP A 14 -8.14 6.59 -18.63
C ASP A 14 -7.56 7.93 -18.16
N ARG A 15 -7.99 8.41 -16.99
CA ARG A 15 -7.47 9.65 -16.41
C ARG A 15 -5.97 9.62 -16.15
N LEU A 16 -5.45 8.51 -15.64
CA LEU A 16 -4.01 8.38 -15.40
C LEU A 16 -3.21 8.38 -16.71
N ALA A 17 -3.74 7.76 -17.76
CA ALA A 17 -3.14 7.78 -19.09
C ALA A 17 -3.20 9.18 -19.74
N GLU A 18 -4.33 9.86 -19.67
CA GLU A 18 -4.49 11.24 -20.11
C GLU A 18 -3.53 12.22 -19.40
N SER A 19 -3.27 11.96 -18.12
CA SER A 19 -2.30 12.72 -17.32
C SER A 19 -0.84 12.31 -17.55
N GLY A 20 -0.58 11.33 -18.43
CA GLY A 20 0.77 10.86 -18.71
C GLY A 20 1.44 10.03 -17.62
N TYR A 21 0.70 9.58 -16.60
CA TYR A 21 1.26 8.80 -15.51
C TYR A 21 1.37 7.31 -15.79
N VAL A 22 0.57 6.80 -16.72
CA VAL A 22 0.62 5.40 -17.15
C VAL A 22 0.55 5.29 -18.66
N GLU A 23 1.13 4.21 -19.17
CA GLU A 23 1.00 3.77 -20.55
C GLU A 23 0.25 2.45 -20.61
N ARG A 24 -0.53 2.28 -21.66
CA ARG A 24 -1.23 1.03 -21.94
C ARG A 24 -0.53 0.28 -23.05
N GLY A 25 -0.33 -1.00 -22.83
CA GLY A 25 0.22 -1.93 -23.79
C GLY A 25 -0.66 -3.17 -23.95
N GLN A 26 -0.27 -4.02 -24.86
CA GLN A 26 -0.89 -5.32 -25.03
C GLN A 26 -0.41 -6.27 -23.94
N GLY A 27 -1.31 -6.97 -23.28
CA GLY A 27 -0.97 -8.00 -22.30
C GLY A 27 -0.42 -9.26 -22.98
N ALA A 28 0.20 -10.13 -22.17
CA ALA A 28 0.90 -11.31 -22.65
C ALA A 28 0.00 -12.31 -23.41
N ASP A 29 -1.29 -12.33 -23.12
CA ASP A 29 -2.29 -13.21 -23.74
C ASP A 29 -3.05 -12.58 -24.92
N GLY A 30 -2.69 -11.35 -25.31
CA GLY A 30 -3.32 -10.59 -26.38
C GLY A 30 -4.78 -10.16 -26.11
N ARG A 31 -5.37 -10.60 -25.00
CA ARG A 31 -6.74 -10.28 -24.57
C ARG A 31 -6.78 -9.33 -23.39
N SER A 32 -5.73 -9.29 -22.61
CA SER A 32 -5.56 -8.36 -21.50
C SER A 32 -4.85 -7.09 -21.94
N VAL A 33 -5.01 -6.03 -21.14
CA VAL A 33 -4.31 -4.76 -21.29
C VAL A 33 -3.25 -4.69 -20.19
N SER A 34 -2.00 -4.49 -20.56
CA SER A 34 -0.95 -4.16 -19.62
C SER A 34 -1.00 -2.66 -19.31
N VAL A 35 -0.71 -2.29 -18.07
CA VAL A 35 -0.60 -0.90 -17.63
C VAL A 35 0.73 -0.74 -16.94
N THR A 36 1.55 0.18 -17.46
CA THR A 36 2.90 0.44 -16.96
C THR A 36 3.01 1.88 -16.49
N LEU A 37 3.68 2.12 -15.38
CA LEU A 37 3.99 3.49 -14.95
C LEU A 37 5.01 4.12 -15.90
N THR A 38 4.73 5.35 -16.29
CA THR A 38 5.74 6.21 -16.94
C THR A 38 6.75 6.71 -15.91
N GLU A 39 7.81 7.38 -16.35
CA GLU A 39 8.73 8.05 -15.44
C GLU A 39 8.02 9.15 -14.63
N GLU A 40 7.17 9.93 -15.29
CA GLU A 40 6.34 10.95 -14.61
C GLU A 40 5.40 10.31 -13.60
N GLY A 41 4.81 9.15 -13.91
CA GLY A 41 3.98 8.39 -13.00
C GLY A 41 4.74 7.91 -11.76
N ARG A 42 6.00 7.46 -11.93
CA ARG A 42 6.86 7.08 -10.80
C ARG A 42 7.19 8.27 -9.90
N LEU A 43 7.57 9.38 -10.49
CA LEU A 43 7.85 10.61 -9.75
C LEU A 43 6.61 11.14 -9.01
N ALA A 44 5.43 11.07 -9.64
CA ALA A 44 4.18 11.46 -9.00
C ALA A 44 3.85 10.56 -7.80
N ALA A 45 3.99 9.24 -7.94
CA ALA A 45 3.80 8.29 -6.86
C ALA A 45 4.77 8.54 -5.70
N GLN A 46 6.04 8.84 -5.99
CA GLN A 46 7.03 9.18 -4.98
C GLN A 46 6.64 10.45 -4.22
N ARG A 47 6.27 11.53 -4.92
CA ARG A 47 5.80 12.77 -4.29
C ARG A 47 4.63 12.54 -3.33
N VAL A 48 3.66 11.70 -3.71
CA VAL A 48 2.53 11.35 -2.84
C VAL A 48 2.99 10.58 -1.61
N THR A 49 3.91 9.63 -1.78
CA THR A 49 4.46 8.83 -0.68
C THR A 49 5.23 9.71 0.30
N ASP A 50 6.08 10.61 -0.19
CA ASP A 50 6.87 11.53 0.63
C ASP A 50 5.99 12.52 1.39
N ALA A 51 5.01 13.12 0.71
CA ALA A 51 4.07 14.04 1.36
C ALA A 51 3.28 13.36 2.48
N ARG A 52 2.85 12.12 2.25
CA ARG A 52 2.16 11.31 3.26
C ARG A 52 3.06 10.97 4.44
N ALA A 53 4.31 10.56 4.18
CA ALA A 53 5.29 10.29 5.22
C ALA A 53 5.57 11.55 6.07
N ALA A 54 5.70 12.71 5.44
CA ALA A 54 5.92 13.98 6.13
C ALA A 54 4.75 14.34 7.06
N VAL A 55 3.50 14.19 6.60
CA VAL A 55 2.31 14.45 7.42
C VAL A 55 2.26 13.50 8.63
N LEU A 56 2.49 12.21 8.41
CA LEU A 56 2.48 11.23 9.50
C LEU A 56 3.62 11.46 10.49
N SER A 57 4.82 11.75 10.01
CA SER A 57 5.97 12.07 10.86
C SER A 57 5.73 13.32 11.68
N GLY A 58 5.14 14.36 11.08
CA GLY A 58 4.75 15.57 11.78
C GLY A 58 3.71 15.32 12.88
N ALA A 59 2.69 14.51 12.57
CA ALA A 59 1.66 14.16 13.55
C ALA A 59 2.23 13.36 14.73
N LEU A 60 3.22 12.50 14.49
CA LEU A 60 3.86 11.69 15.52
C LEU A 60 5.01 12.41 16.24
N ALA A 61 5.41 13.61 15.79
CA ALA A 61 6.52 14.35 16.37
C ALA A 61 6.24 14.82 17.82
N VAL A 62 4.98 14.92 18.20
CA VAL A 62 4.55 15.30 19.56
C VAL A 62 4.79 14.18 20.58
N LEU A 63 5.02 12.95 20.14
CA LEU A 63 5.26 11.79 21.00
C LEU A 63 6.74 11.66 21.33
N SER A 64 7.03 11.42 22.61
CA SER A 64 8.35 10.99 23.05
C SER A 64 8.69 9.60 22.48
N PRO A 65 9.96 9.18 22.49
CA PRO A 65 10.35 7.84 22.04
C PRO A 65 9.56 6.71 22.72
N ALA A 66 9.38 6.79 24.03
CA ALA A 66 8.64 5.78 24.79
C ALA A 66 7.15 5.73 24.40
N GLU A 67 6.53 6.88 24.16
CA GLU A 67 5.14 6.96 23.71
C GLU A 67 4.98 6.42 22.29
N ARG A 68 5.97 6.62 21.42
CA ARG A 68 5.96 6.02 20.06
C ARG A 68 6.00 4.50 20.11
N GLU A 69 6.81 3.91 20.97
CA GLU A 69 6.85 2.45 21.17
C GLU A 69 5.49 1.91 21.65
N VAL A 70 4.86 2.61 22.60
CA VAL A 70 3.51 2.25 23.07
C VAL A 70 2.50 2.37 21.93
N PHE A 71 2.54 3.47 21.19
CA PHE A 71 1.65 3.71 20.05
C PHE A 71 1.82 2.63 18.96
N GLU A 72 3.06 2.30 18.59
CA GLU A 72 3.37 1.26 17.61
C GLU A 72 2.78 -0.09 18.01
N ARG A 73 2.98 -0.47 19.27
CA ARG A 73 2.43 -1.72 19.82
C ARG A 73 0.90 -1.74 19.79
N LEU A 74 0.24 -0.64 20.16
CA LEU A 74 -1.22 -0.55 20.16
C LEU A 74 -1.79 -0.50 18.74
N ALA A 75 -1.19 0.28 17.86
CA ALA A 75 -1.56 0.35 16.45
C ALA A 75 -1.40 -1.03 15.77
N GLY A 76 -0.32 -1.76 16.09
CA GLY A 76 -0.11 -3.13 15.63
C GLY A 76 -1.23 -4.07 16.05
N LYS A 77 -1.67 -4.01 17.31
CA LYS A 77 -2.82 -4.81 17.80
C LYS A 77 -4.12 -4.47 17.06
N VAL A 78 -4.38 -3.20 16.80
CA VAL A 78 -5.56 -2.75 16.05
C VAL A 78 -5.51 -3.29 14.62
N LEU A 79 -4.37 -3.16 13.94
CA LEU A 79 -4.18 -3.67 12.58
C LEU A 79 -4.42 -5.18 12.50
N VAL A 80 -3.87 -5.96 13.44
CA VAL A 80 -4.11 -7.41 13.54
C VAL A 80 -5.59 -7.70 13.77
N GLY A 81 -6.26 -6.94 14.63
CA GLY A 81 -7.71 -7.09 14.90
C GLY A 81 -8.59 -6.80 13.68
N MET A 82 -8.12 -5.98 12.75
CA MET A 82 -8.82 -5.70 11.49
C MET A 82 -8.64 -6.79 10.42
N MET A 83 -7.73 -7.72 10.63
CA MET A 83 -7.44 -8.78 9.66
C MET A 83 -8.50 -9.88 9.74
N ARG A 84 -9.37 -9.94 8.74
CA ARG A 84 -10.50 -10.89 8.67
C ARG A 84 -10.33 -11.98 7.61
N GLY A 85 -9.11 -12.32 7.24
CA GLY A 85 -8.83 -13.39 6.27
C GLY A 85 -7.53 -13.16 5.50
N PRO A 86 -7.10 -14.14 4.68
CA PRO A 86 -5.82 -14.08 3.96
C PRO A 86 -5.72 -12.90 2.99
N GLY A 87 -6.84 -12.36 2.51
CA GLY A 87 -6.88 -11.18 1.65
C GLY A 87 -6.67 -9.84 2.37
N ALA A 88 -6.76 -9.81 3.72
CA ALA A 88 -6.67 -8.57 4.49
C ALA A 88 -5.28 -7.90 4.37
N VAL A 89 -4.21 -8.69 4.24
CA VAL A 89 -2.84 -8.19 4.03
C VAL A 89 -2.75 -7.29 2.80
N ARG A 90 -3.41 -7.68 1.69
CA ARG A 90 -3.40 -6.87 0.46
C ARG A 90 -4.03 -5.50 0.64
N TRP A 91 -5.00 -5.37 1.54
CA TRP A 91 -5.65 -4.09 1.84
C TRP A 91 -4.79 -3.20 2.74
N ILE A 92 -4.20 -3.80 3.76
CA ILE A 92 -3.37 -3.10 4.74
C ILE A 92 -2.04 -2.70 4.10
N CYS A 93 -1.34 -3.63 3.47
CA CYS A 93 -0.01 -3.42 2.90
C CYS A 93 0.02 -2.40 1.73
N ARG A 94 -1.10 -2.20 1.02
CA ARG A 94 -1.15 -1.21 -0.06
C ARG A 94 -0.82 0.22 0.38
N LEU A 95 -0.94 0.50 1.68
CA LEU A 95 -0.68 1.81 2.26
C LEU A 95 0.71 1.92 2.87
N CYS A 96 1.46 0.83 2.92
CA CYS A 96 2.80 0.79 3.47
C CYS A 96 3.85 1.12 2.41
N ASP A 97 4.94 1.69 2.86
CA ASP A 97 6.17 1.73 2.07
C ASP A 97 6.84 0.36 2.15
N ILE A 98 6.78 -0.40 1.05
CA ILE A 98 7.31 -1.75 0.98
C ILE A 98 8.84 -1.76 1.11
N SER A 99 9.51 -0.66 0.73
CA SER A 99 10.97 -0.54 0.87
C SER A 99 11.42 -0.50 2.33
N VAL A 100 10.57 0.00 3.21
CA VAL A 100 10.82 0.08 4.66
C VAL A 100 10.21 -1.12 5.39
N CYS A 101 9.16 -1.72 4.85
CA CYS A 101 8.50 -2.88 5.42
C CYS A 101 9.36 -4.14 5.24
N ARG A 102 9.87 -4.69 6.33
CA ARG A 102 10.69 -5.91 6.31
C ARG A 102 9.90 -7.22 6.16
N GLY A 103 8.62 -7.15 5.81
CA GLY A 103 7.78 -8.32 5.60
C GLY A 103 7.71 -9.25 6.81
N ALA A 104 7.72 -10.57 6.58
CA ALA A 104 7.67 -11.58 7.63
C ALA A 104 8.93 -11.63 8.51
N ASP A 105 10.08 -11.20 8.00
CA ASP A 105 11.36 -11.20 8.72
C ASP A 105 11.53 -9.98 9.63
N GLY A 106 10.63 -9.03 9.56
CA GLY A 106 10.68 -7.80 10.32
C GLY A 106 9.53 -7.71 11.33
N GLY A 107 9.44 -6.73 12.11
CA GLY A 107 8.39 -6.53 13.11
C GLY A 107 7.01 -6.18 12.55
N CYS A 108 6.67 -6.52 11.29
CA CYS A 108 5.37 -6.20 10.71
C CYS A 108 4.24 -7.03 11.36
N PRO A 109 3.36 -6.44 12.17
CA PRO A 109 2.30 -7.19 12.86
C PRO A 109 1.31 -7.83 11.89
N ALA A 110 1.02 -7.18 10.77
CA ALA A 110 0.11 -7.70 9.75
C ALA A 110 0.75 -8.85 8.95
N GLY A 111 2.03 -8.72 8.56
CA GLY A 111 2.75 -9.76 7.83
C GLY A 111 2.91 -11.03 8.66
N ASN A 112 3.36 -10.89 9.89
CA ASN A 112 3.57 -12.01 10.79
C ASN A 112 2.25 -12.75 11.10
N THR A 113 1.17 -12.01 11.40
CA THR A 113 -0.13 -12.64 11.64
C THR A 113 -0.68 -13.35 10.39
N ALA A 114 -0.42 -12.83 9.19
CA ALA A 114 -0.85 -13.49 7.96
C ALA A 114 -0.09 -14.80 7.73
N SER A 115 1.21 -14.80 7.99
CA SER A 115 2.05 -16.02 7.89
C SER A 115 1.57 -17.08 8.87
N ASP A 116 1.37 -16.71 10.13
CA ASP A 116 1.00 -17.66 11.20
C ASP A 116 -0.42 -18.23 11.02
N ARG A 117 -1.37 -17.44 10.55
CA ARG A 117 -2.79 -17.84 10.50
C ARG A 117 -3.25 -18.41 9.17
N TYR A 118 -2.59 -18.06 8.07
CA TYR A 118 -3.12 -18.30 6.72
C TYR A 118 -2.16 -18.97 5.77
N LEU A 119 -0.88 -19.12 6.14
CA LEU A 119 0.14 -19.76 5.33
C LEU A 119 0.76 -20.99 6.00
N ALA A 120 0.31 -21.33 7.21
CA ALA A 120 0.70 -22.55 7.92
C ALA A 120 -0.07 -23.76 7.41
#